data_4f24e1901b9900ddbe5b237c87551f13
#
_entry.id   4f24e1901b9900ddbe5b237c87551f13
#
_cell.length_a   1.000
_cell.length_b   1.000
_cell.length_c   1.000
_cell.angle_alpha   90.00
_cell.angle_beta   90.00
_cell.angle_gamma   90.00
#
_symmetry.space_group_name_H-M   'P 1'
#
loop_
_entity.id
_entity.type
_entity.pdbx_description
1 polymer ?
#
loop_
_entity_poly.entity_id
_entity_poly.type
_entity_poly.pdbx_seq_one_letter_code
_entity_poly.pdbx_strand_id
1 'polypeptide(L)'
;DVYKRQAYNDFSQFIAANNTLEKLAANAEDAGYRLLDRTDLYSSEHAIGGVKGTKEALRWAFTAKAGEVSGLYECGESDHMMVVAVTGIAPEGYRPLSMVKEQLRSEILRDKKAEKIMADMKAAGATSFDQYKNMANAVSDSVKHVTFAAPAYVPVLRSSEPLVGAYASTAELNKLSAPIKGNGGVFVLQPYAKEKLSETYDQKTEETTLENMHARMAGQFINDLYLKAEVKDNRYLYF
;
A
#
# COMPACT_ATOMS: atom_id res chain seq x y z
N ASP A 1 -1.99 -3.75 -43.33
CA ASP A 1 -0.57 -3.44 -43.17
C ASP A 1 0.26 -4.72 -43.15
N VAL A 2 1.26 -4.81 -44.03
CA VAL A 2 2.11 -6.02 -44.22
C VAL A 2 2.90 -6.32 -42.94
N TYR A 3 3.45 -5.31 -42.32
CA TYR A 3 4.25 -5.45 -41.08
C TYR A 3 3.42 -5.98 -39.90
N LYS A 4 2.20 -5.50 -39.75
CA LYS A 4 1.31 -6.01 -38.71
C LYS A 4 0.97 -7.48 -38.93
N ARG A 5 0.71 -7.88 -40.17
CA ARG A 5 0.42 -9.27 -40.52
C ARG A 5 1.62 -10.18 -40.28
N GLN A 6 2.83 -9.68 -40.58
CA GLN A 6 4.05 -10.42 -40.33
C GLN A 6 4.27 -10.61 -38.82
N ALA A 7 4.19 -9.54 -38.03
CA ALA A 7 4.31 -9.61 -36.57
C ALA A 7 3.27 -10.55 -35.94
N TYR A 8 2.03 -10.55 -36.46
CA TYR A 8 0.99 -11.47 -36.02
C TYR A 8 1.38 -12.94 -36.32
N ASN A 9 1.88 -13.23 -37.51
CA ASN A 9 2.29 -14.57 -37.91
C ASN A 9 3.49 -15.04 -37.06
N ASP A 10 4.48 -14.19 -36.87
CA ASP A 10 5.70 -14.51 -36.10
C ASP A 10 5.34 -14.83 -34.66
N PHE A 11 4.49 -13.98 -34.03
CA PHE A 11 4.04 -14.19 -32.66
C PHE A 11 3.13 -15.42 -32.52
N SER A 12 2.25 -15.67 -33.51
CA SER A 12 1.40 -16.90 -33.56
C SER A 12 2.24 -18.15 -33.63
N GLN A 13 3.29 -18.16 -34.47
CA GLN A 13 4.22 -19.30 -34.56
C GLN A 13 4.99 -19.51 -33.27
N PHE A 14 5.43 -18.41 -32.64
CA PHE A 14 6.11 -18.47 -31.33
C PHE A 14 5.19 -19.12 -30.28
N ILE A 15 3.93 -18.67 -30.15
CA ILE A 15 2.97 -19.23 -29.20
C ILE A 15 2.71 -20.71 -29.48
N ALA A 16 2.54 -21.10 -30.75
CA ALA A 16 2.31 -22.49 -31.13
C ALA A 16 3.47 -23.41 -30.73
N ALA A 17 4.70 -22.94 -30.86
CA ALA A 17 5.91 -23.67 -30.45
C ALA A 17 6.09 -23.68 -28.91
N ASN A 18 5.59 -22.65 -28.21
CA ASN A 18 5.76 -22.43 -26.77
C ASN A 18 4.41 -22.42 -26.03
N ASN A 19 3.64 -23.47 -26.19
CA ASN A 19 2.25 -23.57 -25.71
C ASN A 19 2.09 -23.98 -24.24
N THR A 20 3.17 -23.95 -23.46
CA THR A 20 3.14 -24.21 -22.00
C THR A 20 3.76 -23.04 -21.27
N LEU A 21 3.37 -22.85 -19.99
CA LEU A 21 3.89 -21.80 -19.13
C LEU A 21 5.42 -21.82 -19.06
N GLU A 22 6.01 -23.02 -18.88
CA GLU A 22 7.46 -23.17 -18.74
C GLU A 22 8.20 -22.77 -20.03
N LYS A 23 7.69 -23.17 -21.20
CA LYS A 23 8.28 -22.81 -22.48
C LYS A 23 8.16 -21.32 -22.77
N LEU A 24 6.99 -20.72 -22.49
CA LEU A 24 6.80 -19.28 -22.64
C LEU A 24 7.76 -18.51 -21.75
N ALA A 25 7.86 -18.86 -20.47
CA ALA A 25 8.75 -18.19 -19.53
C ALA A 25 10.23 -18.34 -19.92
N ALA A 26 10.64 -19.49 -20.44
CA ALA A 26 12.03 -19.73 -20.82
C ALA A 26 12.43 -19.02 -22.13
N ASN A 27 11.54 -18.90 -23.10
CA ASN A 27 11.90 -18.53 -24.47
C ASN A 27 11.42 -17.12 -24.88
N ALA A 28 10.56 -16.45 -24.10
CA ALA A 28 9.97 -15.18 -24.51
C ALA A 28 11.02 -14.07 -24.66
N GLU A 29 11.91 -13.92 -23.69
CA GLU A 29 12.93 -12.86 -23.69
C GLU A 29 13.97 -13.08 -24.81
N ASP A 30 14.39 -14.33 -25.03
CA ASP A 30 15.34 -14.68 -26.09
C ASP A 30 14.74 -14.45 -27.48
N ALA A 31 13.43 -14.61 -27.62
CA ALA A 31 12.70 -14.28 -28.84
C ALA A 31 12.38 -12.78 -29.00
N GLY A 32 12.79 -11.93 -28.06
CA GLY A 32 12.55 -10.49 -28.07
C GLY A 32 11.16 -10.07 -27.61
N TYR A 33 10.40 -10.96 -26.98
CA TYR A 33 9.08 -10.65 -26.42
C TYR A 33 9.20 -10.23 -24.95
N ARG A 34 8.39 -9.26 -24.56
CA ARG A 34 8.33 -8.78 -23.18
C ARG A 34 7.54 -9.75 -22.31
N LEU A 35 8.20 -10.32 -21.32
CA LEU A 35 7.55 -11.08 -20.25
C LEU A 35 7.12 -10.13 -19.12
N LEU A 36 5.86 -10.24 -18.70
CA LEU A 36 5.33 -9.48 -17.55
C LEU A 36 4.71 -10.46 -16.56
N ASP A 37 5.30 -10.56 -15.38
CA ASP A 37 4.72 -11.33 -14.27
C ASP A 37 3.79 -10.43 -13.43
N ARG A 38 2.57 -10.90 -13.22
CA ARG A 38 1.53 -10.24 -12.41
C ARG A 38 1.04 -11.21 -11.34
N THR A 39 1.42 -10.95 -10.11
CA THR A 39 1.06 -11.80 -8.96
C THR A 39 -0.34 -11.53 -8.41
N ASP A 40 -0.87 -10.33 -8.61
CA ASP A 40 -2.18 -9.92 -8.07
C ASP A 40 -3.04 -9.33 -9.20
N LEU A 41 -3.80 -10.18 -9.88
CA LEU A 41 -4.81 -9.77 -10.86
C LEU A 41 -6.20 -9.97 -10.25
N TYR A 42 -6.98 -8.90 -10.20
CA TYR A 42 -8.34 -8.91 -9.66
C TYR A 42 -9.39 -8.84 -10.76
N SER A 43 -10.54 -9.47 -10.52
CA SER A 43 -11.68 -9.44 -11.46
C SER A 43 -12.26 -8.04 -11.71
N SER A 44 -11.98 -7.09 -10.81
CA SER A 44 -12.36 -5.69 -10.95
C SER A 44 -11.41 -4.87 -11.83
N GLU A 45 -10.30 -5.42 -12.26
CA GLU A 45 -9.37 -4.71 -13.16
C GLU A 45 -9.96 -4.60 -14.58
N HIS A 46 -9.57 -3.53 -15.28
CA HIS A 46 -10.04 -3.25 -16.64
C HIS A 46 -8.96 -3.42 -17.71
N ALA A 47 -7.70 -3.65 -17.26
CA ALA A 47 -6.56 -3.79 -18.15
C ALA A 47 -5.47 -4.67 -17.54
N ILE A 48 -4.77 -5.45 -18.36
CA ILE A 48 -3.60 -6.24 -17.97
C ILE A 48 -2.35 -5.45 -18.32
N GLY A 49 -1.45 -5.27 -17.33
CA GLY A 49 -0.13 -4.67 -17.56
C GLY A 49 -0.15 -3.22 -18.08
N GLY A 50 -1.25 -2.50 -17.88
CA GLY A 50 -1.42 -1.13 -18.37
C GLY A 50 -1.83 -1.04 -19.86
N VAL A 51 -2.02 -2.18 -20.54
CA VAL A 51 -2.45 -2.23 -21.93
C VAL A 51 -3.98 -2.15 -22.00
N LYS A 52 -4.51 -1.19 -22.76
CA LYS A 52 -5.95 -1.06 -22.98
C LYS A 52 -6.50 -2.20 -23.85
N GLY A 53 -7.81 -2.42 -23.85
CA GLY A 53 -8.44 -3.39 -24.72
C GLY A 53 -8.15 -4.84 -24.39
N THR A 54 -7.78 -5.17 -23.14
CA THR A 54 -7.42 -6.53 -22.71
C THR A 54 -8.57 -7.29 -22.04
N LYS A 55 -9.82 -6.85 -22.22
CA LYS A 55 -10.99 -7.45 -21.55
C LYS A 55 -11.19 -8.93 -21.89
N GLU A 56 -10.96 -9.34 -23.14
CA GLU A 56 -11.10 -10.74 -23.54
C GLU A 56 -10.03 -11.61 -22.87
N ALA A 57 -8.81 -11.11 -22.80
CA ALA A 57 -7.71 -11.78 -22.11
C ALA A 57 -7.99 -11.90 -20.60
N LEU A 58 -8.53 -10.84 -19.97
CA LEU A 58 -8.98 -10.87 -18.58
C LEU A 58 -10.07 -11.91 -18.36
N ARG A 59 -11.11 -11.89 -19.17
CA ARG A 59 -12.22 -12.86 -19.08
C ARG A 59 -11.72 -14.29 -19.17
N TRP A 60 -10.83 -14.55 -20.12
CA TRP A 60 -10.23 -15.87 -20.26
C TRP A 60 -9.41 -16.23 -19.01
N ALA A 61 -8.56 -15.34 -18.48
CA ALA A 61 -7.73 -15.61 -17.32
C ALA A 61 -8.53 -16.02 -16.08
N PHE A 62 -9.73 -15.44 -15.88
CA PHE A 62 -10.60 -15.78 -14.75
C PHE A 62 -11.44 -17.06 -14.97
N THR A 63 -11.43 -17.64 -16.15
CA THR A 63 -12.10 -18.91 -16.45
C THR A 63 -11.13 -20.07 -16.64
N ALA A 64 -9.87 -19.78 -16.91
CA ALA A 64 -8.81 -20.75 -17.14
C ALA A 64 -8.29 -21.39 -15.85
N LYS A 65 -7.64 -22.52 -15.95
CA LYS A 65 -6.98 -23.22 -14.86
C LYS A 65 -5.52 -22.82 -14.75
N ALA A 66 -4.93 -23.04 -13.56
CA ALA A 66 -3.51 -22.85 -13.38
C ALA A 66 -2.69 -23.74 -14.36
N GLY A 67 -1.71 -23.17 -15.00
CA GLY A 67 -0.88 -23.80 -16.03
C GLY A 67 -1.40 -23.63 -17.46
N GLU A 68 -2.64 -23.17 -17.66
CA GLU A 68 -3.18 -22.96 -19.01
C GLU A 68 -2.61 -21.69 -19.66
N VAL A 69 -2.46 -21.74 -20.97
CA VAL A 69 -1.99 -20.67 -21.85
C VAL A 69 -3.11 -20.31 -22.83
N SER A 70 -3.38 -19.00 -22.97
CA SER A 70 -4.42 -18.50 -23.88
C SER A 70 -4.00 -18.55 -25.35
N GLY A 71 -4.95 -18.28 -26.21
CA GLY A 71 -4.67 -17.84 -27.57
C GLY A 71 -4.09 -16.43 -27.62
N LEU A 72 -3.79 -15.96 -28.81
CA LEU A 72 -3.34 -14.61 -29.09
C LEU A 72 -4.52 -13.63 -29.00
N TYR A 73 -4.33 -12.52 -28.29
CA TYR A 73 -5.24 -11.37 -28.25
C TYR A 73 -4.61 -10.16 -28.92
N GLU A 74 -5.37 -9.47 -29.75
CA GLU A 74 -5.04 -8.13 -30.20
C GLU A 74 -5.59 -7.12 -29.19
N CYS A 75 -4.73 -6.22 -28.70
CA CYS A 75 -5.03 -5.28 -27.63
C CYS A 75 -4.64 -3.85 -28.02
N GLY A 76 -4.93 -2.90 -27.14
CA GLY A 76 -4.67 -1.49 -27.38
C GLY A 76 -5.61 -0.95 -28.47
N GLU A 77 -5.06 -0.14 -29.32
CA GLU A 77 -5.71 0.32 -30.58
C GLU A 77 -5.28 -0.57 -31.77
N SER A 78 -5.20 -1.87 -31.54
CA SER A 78 -4.63 -2.89 -32.45
C SER A 78 -3.12 -2.72 -32.70
N ASP A 79 -2.41 -2.18 -31.73
CA ASP A 79 -0.97 -1.92 -31.73
C ASP A 79 -0.20 -2.86 -30.79
N HIS A 80 -0.92 -3.67 -30.00
CA HIS A 80 -0.36 -4.65 -29.08
C HIS A 80 -0.94 -6.04 -29.34
N MET A 81 -0.10 -7.05 -29.17
CA MET A 81 -0.49 -8.46 -29.14
C MET A 81 -0.10 -9.07 -27.81
N MET A 82 -0.96 -9.90 -27.25
CA MET A 82 -0.80 -10.47 -25.92
C MET A 82 -1.18 -11.95 -25.94
N VAL A 83 -0.42 -12.73 -25.19
CA VAL A 83 -0.79 -14.08 -24.73
C VAL A 83 -0.74 -14.08 -23.21
N VAL A 84 -1.65 -14.78 -22.57
CA VAL A 84 -1.76 -14.87 -21.12
C VAL A 84 -1.56 -16.30 -20.68
N ALA A 85 -0.77 -16.52 -19.64
CA ALA A 85 -0.65 -17.80 -18.98
C ALA A 85 -1.02 -17.66 -17.51
N VAL A 86 -1.86 -18.55 -16.98
CA VAL A 86 -2.27 -18.54 -15.59
C VAL A 86 -1.27 -19.30 -14.75
N THR A 87 -0.47 -18.60 -13.96
CA THR A 87 0.55 -19.21 -13.08
C THR A 87 -0.05 -19.81 -11.82
N GLY A 88 -1.16 -19.26 -11.32
CA GLY A 88 -1.84 -19.74 -10.14
C GLY A 88 -3.17 -19.04 -9.91
N ILE A 89 -4.01 -19.64 -9.10
CA ILE A 89 -5.31 -19.10 -8.70
C ILE A 89 -5.32 -19.01 -7.18
N ALA A 90 -5.50 -17.79 -6.67
CA ALA A 90 -5.69 -17.57 -5.25
C ALA A 90 -7.19 -17.66 -4.91
N PRO A 91 -7.62 -18.65 -4.10
CA PRO A 91 -9.01 -18.70 -3.65
C PRO A 91 -9.31 -17.54 -2.70
N GLU A 92 -10.58 -17.20 -2.56
CA GLU A 92 -11.04 -16.26 -1.55
C GLU A 92 -10.65 -16.75 -0.15
N GLY A 93 -10.06 -15.85 0.66
CA GLY A 93 -9.63 -16.17 2.02
C GLY A 93 -8.33 -15.48 2.42
N TYR A 94 -7.61 -16.08 3.37
CA TYR A 94 -6.32 -15.55 3.82
C TYR A 94 -5.23 -15.84 2.81
N ARG A 95 -4.41 -14.83 2.54
CA ARG A 95 -3.24 -14.99 1.65
C ARG A 95 -2.27 -16.01 2.22
N PRO A 96 -1.75 -16.93 1.39
CA PRO A 96 -0.73 -17.89 1.81
C PRO A 96 0.51 -17.18 2.37
N LEU A 97 1.14 -17.78 3.36
CA LEU A 97 2.35 -17.23 3.99
C LEU A 97 3.47 -16.93 2.97
N SER A 98 3.60 -17.74 1.94
CA SER A 98 4.58 -17.54 0.87
C SER A 98 4.45 -16.19 0.16
N MET A 99 3.23 -15.68 -0.01
CA MET A 99 2.96 -14.41 -0.67
C MET A 99 3.19 -13.19 0.24
N VAL A 100 3.03 -13.34 1.56
CA VAL A 100 3.11 -12.23 2.52
C VAL A 100 4.35 -12.27 3.40
N LYS A 101 5.20 -13.29 3.24
CA LYS A 101 6.36 -13.58 4.10
C LYS A 101 7.30 -12.38 4.25
N GLU A 102 7.67 -11.73 3.17
CA GLU A 102 8.63 -10.61 3.21
C GLU A 102 8.01 -9.36 3.86
N GLN A 103 6.74 -9.12 3.63
CA GLN A 103 6.01 -8.05 4.31
C GLN A 103 5.97 -8.32 5.81
N LEU A 104 5.48 -9.48 6.22
CA LEU A 104 5.40 -9.86 7.63
C LEU A 104 6.77 -9.85 8.32
N ARG A 105 7.81 -10.31 7.62
CA ARG A 105 9.18 -10.26 8.13
C ARG A 105 9.62 -8.84 8.45
N SER A 106 9.36 -7.89 7.57
CA SER A 106 9.73 -6.49 7.78
C SER A 106 8.97 -5.87 8.96
N GLU A 107 7.69 -6.19 9.10
CA GLU A 107 6.85 -5.72 10.21
C GLU A 107 7.33 -6.31 11.55
N ILE A 108 7.54 -7.63 11.61
CA ILE A 108 8.03 -8.31 12.82
C ILE A 108 9.43 -7.82 13.21
N LEU A 109 10.32 -7.58 12.23
CA LEU A 109 11.65 -7.05 12.50
C LEU A 109 11.58 -5.63 13.08
N ARG A 110 10.69 -4.79 12.55
CA ARG A 110 10.45 -3.44 13.08
C ARG A 110 9.98 -3.51 14.53
N ASP A 111 9.04 -4.39 14.81
CA ASP A 111 8.47 -4.56 16.14
C ASP A 111 9.52 -5.06 17.15
N LYS A 112 10.28 -6.10 16.81
CA LYS A 112 11.37 -6.61 17.63
C LYS A 112 12.48 -5.60 17.86
N LYS A 113 12.81 -4.77 16.86
CA LYS A 113 13.77 -3.67 17.02
C LYS A 113 13.26 -2.64 18.02
N ALA A 114 11.97 -2.25 17.92
CA ALA A 114 11.37 -1.32 18.85
C ALA A 114 11.36 -1.88 20.28
N GLU A 115 10.95 -3.13 20.48
CA GLU A 115 10.98 -3.79 21.78
C GLU A 115 12.40 -3.82 22.38
N LYS A 116 13.41 -4.16 21.56
CA LYS A 116 14.81 -4.15 22.02
C LYS A 116 15.25 -2.75 22.43
N ILE A 117 14.98 -1.73 21.62
CA ILE A 117 15.34 -0.34 21.94
C ILE A 117 14.65 0.10 23.22
N MET A 118 13.37 -0.19 23.41
CA MET A 118 12.63 0.14 24.64
C MET A 118 13.23 -0.58 25.86
N ALA A 119 13.63 -1.83 25.72
CA ALA A 119 14.30 -2.58 26.79
C ALA A 119 15.66 -1.97 27.13
N ASP A 120 16.46 -1.63 26.12
CA ASP A 120 17.79 -0.98 26.30
C ASP A 120 17.64 0.40 26.96
N MET A 121 16.65 1.19 26.55
CA MET A 121 16.33 2.50 27.16
C MET A 121 15.90 2.37 28.63
N LYS A 122 15.08 1.36 28.93
CA LYS A 122 14.66 1.05 30.30
C LYS A 122 15.83 0.58 31.16
N ALA A 123 16.71 -0.27 30.63
CA ALA A 123 17.90 -0.76 31.32
C ALA A 123 18.91 0.37 31.60
N ALA A 124 19.00 1.35 30.74
CA ALA A 124 19.86 2.53 30.93
C ALA A 124 19.41 3.42 32.10
N GLY A 125 18.15 3.30 32.55
CA GLY A 125 17.64 4.02 33.72
C GLY A 125 17.61 5.56 33.53
N ALA A 126 17.53 6.05 32.31
CA ALA A 126 17.50 7.48 32.02
C ALA A 126 16.22 8.12 32.57
N THR A 127 16.36 9.24 33.27
CA THR A 127 15.28 9.95 33.93
C THR A 127 15.11 11.38 33.41
N SER A 128 16.03 11.85 32.54
CA SER A 128 15.98 13.19 31.95
C SER A 128 16.10 13.15 30.44
N PHE A 129 15.58 14.19 29.77
CA PHE A 129 15.65 14.30 28.31
C PHE A 129 17.10 14.30 27.78
N ASP A 130 18.01 14.98 28.51
CA ASP A 130 19.42 15.02 28.12
C ASP A 130 20.11 13.65 28.20
N GLN A 131 19.73 12.82 29.17
CA GLN A 131 20.26 11.45 29.25
C GLN A 131 19.81 10.62 28.06
N TYR A 132 18.53 10.71 27.64
CA TYR A 132 18.05 10.04 26.43
C TYR A 132 18.71 10.58 25.16
N LYS A 133 18.88 11.91 25.04
CA LYS A 133 19.55 12.55 23.90
C LYS A 133 20.98 12.06 23.68
N ASN A 134 21.69 11.74 24.77
CA ASN A 134 23.07 11.27 24.73
C ASN A 134 23.22 9.75 24.54
N MET A 135 22.12 9.02 24.39
CA MET A 135 22.18 7.60 24.10
C MET A 135 22.67 7.36 22.66
N ALA A 136 23.31 6.21 22.46
CA ALA A 136 23.80 5.84 21.12
C ALA A 136 22.65 5.80 20.08
N ASN A 137 22.87 6.44 18.95
CA ASN A 137 21.91 6.58 17.85
C ASN A 137 20.61 7.35 18.21
N ALA A 138 20.58 8.03 19.34
CA ALA A 138 19.47 8.93 19.64
C ALA A 138 19.56 10.21 18.79
N VAL A 139 18.42 10.66 18.31
CA VAL A 139 18.29 11.95 17.61
C VAL A 139 17.26 12.78 18.35
N SER A 140 17.60 14.03 18.63
CA SER A 140 16.71 14.98 19.30
C SER A 140 16.23 16.01 18.29
N ASP A 141 14.93 16.24 18.28
CA ASP A 141 14.29 17.26 17.44
C ASP A 141 13.15 17.92 18.18
N SER A 142 12.68 19.06 17.67
CA SER A 142 11.55 19.80 18.21
C SER A 142 10.46 19.91 17.16
N VAL A 143 9.28 19.39 17.50
CA VAL A 143 8.10 19.48 16.64
C VAL A 143 7.20 20.60 17.15
N LYS A 144 6.99 21.61 16.30
CA LYS A 144 6.10 22.75 16.58
C LYS A 144 4.70 22.45 16.04
N HIS A 145 3.69 23.08 16.63
CA HIS A 145 2.30 23.00 16.18
C HIS A 145 1.73 21.58 16.11
N VAL A 146 1.89 20.83 17.20
CA VAL A 146 1.26 19.52 17.35
C VAL A 146 -0.18 19.69 17.78
N THR A 147 -1.12 19.14 17.00
CA THR A 147 -2.55 19.14 17.30
C THR A 147 -3.08 17.71 17.38
N PHE A 148 -4.22 17.53 18.05
CA PHE A 148 -4.88 16.22 18.08
C PHE A 148 -5.60 15.90 16.75
N ALA A 149 -5.95 16.92 15.98
CA ALA A 149 -6.74 16.78 14.76
C ALA A 149 -5.97 16.12 13.58
N ALA A 150 -4.64 16.16 13.62
CA ALA A 150 -3.81 15.58 12.58
C ALA A 150 -2.55 14.92 13.16
N PRO A 151 -2.05 13.82 12.53
CA PRO A 151 -0.78 13.22 12.93
C PRO A 151 0.36 14.24 12.84
N ALA A 152 1.18 14.33 13.89
CA ALA A 152 2.32 15.22 13.91
C ALA A 152 3.40 14.75 12.92
N TYR A 153 3.83 15.64 12.04
CA TYR A 153 4.96 15.36 11.16
C TYR A 153 6.28 15.50 11.91
N VAL A 154 7.08 14.42 11.88
CA VAL A 154 8.41 14.39 12.53
C VAL A 154 9.49 14.51 11.44
N PRO A 155 10.17 15.67 11.33
CA PRO A 155 11.09 15.95 10.21
C PRO A 155 12.23 14.97 10.09
N VAL A 156 12.82 14.57 11.20
CA VAL A 156 13.94 13.61 11.27
C VAL A 156 13.58 12.25 10.65
N LEU A 157 12.34 11.79 10.86
CA LEU A 157 11.85 10.52 10.32
C LEU A 157 11.22 10.67 8.95
N ARG A 158 10.96 11.90 8.51
CA ARG A 158 10.19 12.21 7.28
C ARG A 158 8.85 11.46 7.24
N SER A 159 8.23 11.26 8.40
CA SER A 159 6.97 10.55 8.56
C SER A 159 6.04 11.23 9.53
N SER A 160 4.76 10.94 9.41
CA SER A 160 3.73 11.40 10.34
C SER A 160 3.53 10.36 11.45
N GLU A 161 3.57 10.85 12.70
CA GLU A 161 3.47 10.03 13.90
C GLU A 161 2.22 10.42 14.73
N PRO A 162 1.13 9.65 14.62
CA PRO A 162 -0.09 9.90 15.39
C PRO A 162 0.15 9.90 16.90
N LEU A 163 1.09 9.07 17.34
CA LEU A 163 1.46 8.95 18.75
C LEU A 163 1.94 10.27 19.37
N VAL A 164 2.68 11.07 18.60
CA VAL A 164 3.20 12.37 19.09
C VAL A 164 2.05 13.30 19.41
N GLY A 165 1.02 13.38 18.52
CA GLY A 165 -0.18 14.18 18.76
C GLY A 165 -1.01 13.66 19.94
N ALA A 166 -1.22 12.35 20.01
CA ALA A 166 -1.96 11.71 21.09
C ALA A 166 -1.29 11.94 22.47
N TYR A 167 0.02 11.77 22.56
CA TYR A 167 0.74 12.03 23.80
C TYR A 167 0.72 13.51 24.18
N ALA A 168 1.03 14.40 23.24
CA ALA A 168 1.10 15.83 23.50
C ALA A 168 -0.26 16.42 23.99
N SER A 169 -1.38 15.86 23.55
CA SER A 169 -2.71 16.32 23.98
C SER A 169 -3.00 16.02 25.45
N THR A 170 -2.54 14.88 25.96
CA THR A 170 -2.85 14.38 27.31
C THR A 170 -1.73 14.62 28.32
N ALA A 171 -0.48 14.71 27.89
CA ALA A 171 0.67 14.86 28.77
C ALA A 171 0.68 16.22 29.52
N GLU A 172 1.21 16.21 30.70
CA GLU A 172 1.49 17.43 31.46
C GLU A 172 2.69 18.17 30.88
N LEU A 173 2.69 19.50 31.01
CA LEU A 173 3.80 20.35 30.57
C LEU A 173 5.10 19.96 31.29
N ASN A 174 6.19 19.91 30.56
CA ASN A 174 7.54 19.54 31.03
C ASN A 174 7.65 18.11 31.60
N LYS A 175 6.63 17.27 31.45
CA LYS A 175 6.70 15.90 31.90
C LYS A 175 7.27 15.00 30.81
N LEU A 176 8.30 14.24 31.17
CA LEU A 176 8.93 13.26 30.27
C LEU A 176 8.07 12.01 30.14
N SER A 177 7.91 11.51 28.92
CA SER A 177 7.25 10.22 28.69
C SER A 177 8.16 9.04 29.04
N ALA A 178 7.56 7.88 29.32
CA ALA A 178 8.28 6.63 29.12
C ALA A 178 8.61 6.43 27.62
N PRO A 179 9.54 5.53 27.26
CA PRO A 179 9.75 5.13 25.87
C PRO A 179 8.47 4.55 25.25
N ILE A 180 8.06 5.08 24.10
CA ILE A 180 6.82 4.74 23.43
C ILE A 180 7.13 4.33 21.98
N LYS A 181 6.55 3.22 21.53
CA LYS A 181 6.69 2.73 20.16
C LYS A 181 5.78 3.52 19.22
N GLY A 182 6.34 4.17 18.20
CA GLY A 182 5.63 4.78 17.08
C GLY A 182 5.79 3.98 15.79
N ASN A 183 5.37 4.56 14.68
CA ASN A 183 5.46 3.95 13.36
C ASN A 183 6.90 3.92 12.83
N GLY A 184 7.64 5.01 13.00
CA GLY A 184 9.01 5.17 12.49
C GLY A 184 10.11 4.92 13.51
N GLY A 185 9.77 4.70 14.80
CA GLY A 185 10.77 4.53 15.84
C GLY A 185 10.23 4.44 17.25
N VAL A 186 11.15 4.52 18.23
CA VAL A 186 10.82 4.64 19.65
C VAL A 186 11.06 6.08 20.08
N PHE A 187 10.10 6.65 20.74
CA PHE A 187 10.08 8.05 21.14
C PHE A 187 10.10 8.22 22.64
N VAL A 188 10.81 9.25 23.09
CA VAL A 188 10.63 9.86 24.41
C VAL A 188 10.26 11.31 24.18
N LEU A 189 9.12 11.71 24.68
CA LEU A 189 8.48 12.99 24.40
C LEU A 189 8.40 13.84 25.65
N GLN A 190 8.64 15.14 25.51
CA GLN A 190 8.49 16.12 26.57
C GLN A 190 7.83 17.39 26.03
N PRO A 191 6.53 17.62 26.27
CA PRO A 191 5.87 18.86 25.87
C PRO A 191 6.47 20.05 26.67
N TYR A 192 6.95 21.06 25.98
CA TYR A 192 7.55 22.24 26.59
C TYR A 192 6.65 23.49 26.52
N ALA A 193 5.62 23.47 25.70
CA ALA A 193 4.62 24.51 25.60
C ALA A 193 3.25 23.92 25.25
N LYS A 194 2.20 24.54 25.77
CA LYS A 194 0.80 24.27 25.42
C LYS A 194 0.06 25.59 25.30
N GLU A 195 -0.61 25.76 24.17
CA GLU A 195 -1.39 26.95 23.88
C GLU A 195 -2.83 26.56 23.55
N LYS A 196 -3.80 27.31 24.04
CA LYS A 196 -5.17 27.22 23.57
C LYS A 196 -5.32 28.12 22.34
N LEU A 197 -5.78 27.59 21.24
CA LEU A 197 -5.98 28.35 20.00
C LEU A 197 -7.13 29.35 20.08
N SER A 198 -8.13 29.10 20.93
CA SER A 198 -9.24 30.00 21.20
C SER A 198 -9.82 29.74 22.57
N GLU A 199 -10.21 30.78 23.28
CA GLU A 199 -10.95 30.68 24.54
C GLU A 199 -12.46 30.75 24.34
N THR A 200 -12.92 31.21 23.19
CA THR A 200 -14.33 31.38 22.86
C THR A 200 -14.77 30.31 21.85
N TYR A 201 -15.67 29.43 22.31
CA TYR A 201 -16.39 28.52 21.46
C TYR A 201 -17.44 29.30 20.68
N ASP A 202 -17.39 29.28 19.34
CA ASP A 202 -18.43 29.78 18.47
C ASP A 202 -19.09 28.61 17.73
N GLN A 203 -20.28 28.27 18.17
CA GLN A 203 -21.05 27.14 17.64
C GLN A 203 -21.20 27.21 16.11
N LYS A 204 -21.51 28.40 15.56
CA LYS A 204 -21.74 28.55 14.13
C LYS A 204 -20.50 28.30 13.30
N THR A 205 -19.35 28.76 13.77
CA THR A 205 -18.04 28.52 13.13
C THR A 205 -17.69 27.04 13.16
N GLU A 206 -17.91 26.38 14.29
CA GLU A 206 -17.62 24.94 14.42
C GLU A 206 -18.57 24.09 13.57
N GLU A 207 -19.87 24.39 13.55
CA GLU A 207 -20.84 23.73 12.68
C GLU A 207 -20.44 23.87 11.21
N THR A 208 -20.08 25.08 10.74
CA THR A 208 -19.64 25.30 9.36
C THR A 208 -18.37 24.51 9.03
N THR A 209 -17.43 24.44 9.99
CA THR A 209 -16.20 23.68 9.82
C THR A 209 -16.48 22.18 9.69
N LEU A 210 -17.37 21.64 10.54
CA LEU A 210 -17.80 20.25 10.49
C LEU A 210 -18.56 19.93 9.21
N GLU A 211 -19.47 20.79 8.76
CA GLU A 211 -20.21 20.65 7.50
C GLU A 211 -19.25 20.59 6.31
N ASN A 212 -18.28 21.50 6.23
CA ASN A 212 -17.28 21.50 5.18
C ASN A 212 -16.39 20.23 5.21
N MET A 213 -16.03 19.75 6.40
CA MET A 213 -15.27 18.52 6.55
C MET A 213 -16.10 17.31 6.09
N HIS A 214 -17.35 17.19 6.52
CA HIS A 214 -18.24 16.12 6.10
C HIS A 214 -18.52 16.16 4.59
N ALA A 215 -18.69 17.34 4.01
CA ALA A 215 -18.88 17.50 2.56
C ALA A 215 -17.67 16.99 1.77
N ARG A 216 -16.45 17.22 2.26
CA ARG A 216 -15.22 16.66 1.64
C ARG A 216 -15.14 15.14 1.77
N MET A 217 -15.67 14.59 2.86
CA MET A 217 -15.68 13.15 3.12
C MET A 217 -16.86 12.43 2.45
N ALA A 218 -17.81 13.16 1.87
CA ALA A 218 -19.01 12.57 1.24
C ALA A 218 -18.67 11.55 0.14
N GLY A 219 -17.55 11.74 -0.57
CA GLY A 219 -17.06 10.76 -1.55
C GLY A 219 -16.67 9.40 -0.95
N GLN A 220 -16.28 9.37 0.30
CA GLN A 220 -15.93 8.11 0.98
C GLN A 220 -17.16 7.30 1.35
N PHE A 221 -18.31 7.94 1.57
CA PHE A 221 -19.58 7.28 1.91
C PHE A 221 -19.99 6.25 0.85
N ILE A 222 -19.77 6.52 -0.41
CA ILE A 222 -20.06 5.58 -1.50
C ILE A 222 -19.19 4.33 -1.38
N ASN A 223 -17.89 4.49 -1.07
CA ASN A 223 -16.99 3.36 -0.85
C ASN A 223 -17.37 2.55 0.37
N ASP A 224 -17.77 3.20 1.47
CA ASP A 224 -18.22 2.53 2.69
C ASP A 224 -19.52 1.74 2.44
N LEU A 225 -20.46 2.31 1.67
CA LEU A 225 -21.66 1.59 1.23
C LEU A 225 -21.32 0.39 0.34
N TYR A 226 -20.38 0.56 -0.59
CA TYR A 226 -19.93 -0.50 -1.48
C TYR A 226 -19.34 -1.68 -0.68
N LEU A 227 -18.46 -1.38 0.29
CA LEU A 227 -17.85 -2.37 1.17
C LEU A 227 -18.90 -3.04 2.07
N LYS A 228 -19.80 -2.25 2.68
CA LYS A 228 -20.85 -2.76 3.58
C LYS A 228 -21.88 -3.62 2.85
N ALA A 229 -22.16 -3.32 1.60
CA ALA A 229 -23.09 -4.08 0.78
C ALA A 229 -22.46 -5.33 0.15
N GLU A 230 -21.14 -5.56 0.38
CA GLU A 230 -20.40 -6.69 -0.18
C GLU A 230 -20.59 -6.82 -1.70
N VAL A 231 -20.56 -5.67 -2.39
CA VAL A 231 -20.81 -5.62 -3.84
C VAL A 231 -19.75 -6.42 -4.58
N LYS A 232 -20.19 -7.40 -5.35
CA LYS A 232 -19.35 -8.19 -6.25
C LYS A 232 -19.38 -7.56 -7.65
N ASP A 233 -18.22 -7.09 -8.11
CA ASP A 233 -18.12 -6.55 -9.47
C ASP A 233 -17.89 -7.68 -10.47
N ASN A 234 -18.97 -8.07 -11.15
CA ASN A 234 -18.94 -9.09 -12.19
C ASN A 234 -18.97 -8.50 -13.61
N ARG A 235 -18.73 -7.18 -13.75
CA ARG A 235 -18.77 -6.52 -15.07
C ARG A 235 -17.80 -7.15 -16.06
N TYR A 236 -16.67 -7.66 -15.60
CA TYR A 236 -15.69 -8.36 -16.45
C TYR A 236 -16.27 -9.57 -17.22
N LEU A 237 -17.41 -10.15 -16.74
CA LEU A 237 -18.08 -11.25 -17.43
C LEU A 237 -18.91 -10.78 -18.64
N TYR A 238 -19.35 -9.51 -18.62
CA TYR A 238 -20.34 -8.99 -19.58
C TYR A 238 -19.81 -7.86 -20.46
N PHE A 239 -18.84 -7.12 -19.98
CA PHE A 239 -18.28 -5.94 -20.65
C PHE A 239 -16.77 -6.10 -20.85
#